data_0ca092dbdfdf026ba632a1fa76691896
#
_entry.id   0ca092dbdfdf026ba632a1fa76691896
#
_cell.length_a   1.000
_cell.length_b   1.000
_cell.length_c   1.000
_cell.angle_alpha   90.00
_cell.angle_beta   90.00
_cell.angle_gamma   90.00
#
_symmetry.space_group_name_H-M   'P 1'
#
loop_
_entity.id
_entity.type
_entity.pdbx_description
1 polymer ?
#
loop_
_entity_poly.entity_id
_entity_poly.type
_entity_poly.pdbx_seq_one_letter_code
_entity_poly.pdbx_strand_id
1 'polypeptide(L)'
;MKLILGFMLPLLLGMLFQQFYNMVDTAIVGQFLGINALAGVGSTGSINFLVLGFVQGVCTGFAIPVAQMFGAKDLHSMRKYVGNTIWISVIFAVVLTASTCLLCTNILTWMDTPSDCFQEAYDYIFVIFLGIPVTFLYNILSGIIRSVGDSKTPLYFLILSSLLNIGLDLFMILVLNMGVMGASWATVISQLVSGVLCLIYMIKKFDIMHLSRDELRFDKYYIGRLCGVGIPMGLQYSITAIGSILIQTAVNGLGSTYVAAVTAASKVSQLLCCPFDAMGSTMATYGGQNIGAGKIERVKKGLAACSLLGAVYAVIGFLIILVLGRNISMLFVNDTNGGSVTEILDLAQQFLVCNGAFYIPLAFVNIVRFLIQGMGFSQIAIFAGVFEMIARGLVALALVPVFGFNAVCFANPAAWIFADCFLFPLFFWCYRKMKRQFQRHDEKQLSPETSV
;
A
#
# COMPACT_ATOMS: atom_id res chain seq x y z
N MET A 1 -13.78 3.01 -19.05
CA MET A 1 -14.20 1.98 -18.09
C MET A 1 -13.51 0.64 -18.35
N LYS A 2 -13.63 -0.01 -19.54
CA LYS A 2 -13.00 -1.33 -19.85
C LYS A 2 -11.49 -1.36 -19.56
N LEU A 3 -10.72 -0.33 -19.96
CA LEU A 3 -9.27 -0.26 -19.71
C LEU A 3 -8.94 -0.19 -18.22
N ILE A 4 -9.69 0.60 -17.45
CA ILE A 4 -9.51 0.72 -16.00
C ILE A 4 -9.80 -0.62 -15.33
N LEU A 5 -10.92 -1.25 -15.63
CA LEU A 5 -11.29 -2.58 -15.10
C LEU A 5 -10.27 -3.65 -15.50
N GLY A 6 -9.85 -3.69 -16.76
CA GLY A 6 -8.88 -4.69 -17.25
C GLY A 6 -7.50 -4.58 -16.59
N PHE A 7 -7.12 -3.38 -16.15
CA PHE A 7 -5.88 -3.14 -15.42
C PHE A 7 -6.05 -3.35 -13.90
N MET A 8 -7.17 -2.90 -13.34
CA MET A 8 -7.49 -2.98 -11.92
C MET A 8 -7.71 -4.41 -11.42
N LEU A 9 -8.45 -5.24 -12.20
CA LEU A 9 -8.79 -6.60 -11.75
C LEU A 9 -7.57 -7.47 -11.43
N PRO A 10 -6.51 -7.54 -12.26
CA PRO A 10 -5.30 -8.25 -11.88
C PRO A 10 -4.61 -7.70 -10.63
N LEU A 11 -4.61 -6.38 -10.44
CA LEU A 11 -4.08 -5.75 -9.23
C LEU A 11 -4.87 -6.16 -7.99
N LEU A 12 -6.19 -6.09 -8.07
CA LEU A 12 -7.08 -6.51 -7.00
C LEU A 12 -6.88 -7.97 -6.63
N LEU A 13 -6.84 -8.85 -7.62
CA LEU A 13 -6.57 -10.28 -7.38
C LEU A 13 -5.21 -10.48 -6.70
N GLY A 14 -4.18 -9.76 -7.15
CA GLY A 14 -2.87 -9.80 -6.50
C GLY A 14 -2.92 -9.38 -5.03
N MET A 15 -3.60 -8.29 -4.71
CA MET A 15 -3.76 -7.83 -3.33
C MET A 15 -4.56 -8.82 -2.47
N LEU A 16 -5.63 -9.41 -3.02
CA LEU A 16 -6.41 -10.44 -2.31
C LEU A 16 -5.59 -11.72 -2.07
N PHE A 17 -4.81 -12.19 -3.05
CA PHE A 17 -3.89 -13.31 -2.86
C PHE A 17 -2.84 -13.00 -1.81
N GLN A 18 -2.31 -11.76 -1.77
CA GLN A 18 -1.37 -11.34 -0.75
C GLN A 18 -1.98 -11.38 0.65
N GLN A 19 -3.20 -10.90 0.82
CA GLN A 19 -3.90 -10.98 2.10
C GLN A 19 -4.18 -12.43 2.51
N PHE A 20 -4.56 -13.25 1.53
CA PHE A 20 -4.83 -14.66 1.78
C PHE A 20 -3.58 -15.41 2.27
N TYR A 21 -2.44 -15.27 1.59
CA TYR A 21 -1.24 -15.96 2.05
C TYR A 21 -0.74 -15.42 3.41
N ASN A 22 -0.85 -14.12 3.70
CA ASN A 22 -0.53 -13.58 5.02
C ASN A 22 -1.39 -14.21 6.14
N MET A 23 -2.67 -14.49 5.85
CA MET A 23 -3.54 -15.19 6.80
C MET A 23 -3.13 -16.65 6.98
N VAL A 24 -2.76 -17.33 5.90
CA VAL A 24 -2.29 -18.71 5.93
C VAL A 24 -0.97 -18.82 6.70
N ASP A 25 -0.01 -17.94 6.44
CA ASP A 25 1.27 -17.85 7.15
C ASP A 25 1.05 -17.67 8.67
N THR A 26 0.20 -16.72 9.05
CA THR A 26 -0.17 -16.50 10.46
C THR A 26 -0.83 -17.75 11.08
N ALA A 27 -1.67 -18.44 10.33
CA ALA A 27 -2.32 -19.68 10.80
C ALA A 27 -1.32 -20.82 10.97
N ILE A 28 -0.36 -20.98 10.05
CA ILE A 28 0.72 -21.98 10.15
C ILE A 28 1.58 -21.70 11.38
N VAL A 29 2.01 -20.47 11.59
CA VAL A 29 2.79 -20.09 12.78
C VAL A 29 2.01 -20.41 14.06
N GLY A 30 0.75 -20.00 14.15
CA GLY A 30 -0.08 -20.23 15.33
C GLY A 30 -0.34 -21.71 15.61
N GLN A 31 -0.56 -22.52 14.57
CA GLN A 31 -0.89 -23.95 14.71
C GLN A 31 0.33 -24.80 15.05
N PHE A 32 1.49 -24.52 14.46
CA PHE A 32 2.67 -25.38 14.58
C PHE A 32 3.72 -24.88 15.58
N LEU A 33 3.80 -23.56 15.84
CA LEU A 33 4.78 -22.98 16.74
C LEU A 33 4.19 -22.50 18.07
N GLY A 34 2.85 -22.44 18.17
CA GLY A 34 2.14 -22.10 19.38
C GLY A 34 1.91 -20.60 19.62
N ILE A 35 1.34 -20.29 20.80
CA ILE A 35 0.79 -18.97 21.13
C ILE A 35 1.89 -17.90 21.23
N ASN A 36 3.04 -18.21 21.81
CA ASN A 36 4.14 -17.22 21.97
C ASN A 36 4.71 -16.80 20.62
N ALA A 37 4.90 -17.74 19.70
CA ALA A 37 5.34 -17.46 18.33
C ALA A 37 4.31 -16.59 17.60
N LEU A 38 3.02 -16.92 17.72
CA LEU A 38 1.94 -16.12 17.13
C LEU A 38 1.89 -14.71 17.72
N ALA A 39 2.06 -14.57 19.04
CA ALA A 39 2.11 -13.27 19.71
C ALA A 39 3.34 -12.46 19.27
N GLY A 40 4.51 -13.11 19.12
CA GLY A 40 5.72 -12.50 18.60
C GLY A 40 5.54 -11.93 17.20
N VAL A 41 5.05 -12.75 16.26
CA VAL A 41 4.74 -12.28 14.88
C VAL A 41 3.69 -11.18 14.89
N GLY A 42 2.63 -11.33 15.69
CA GLY A 42 1.55 -10.35 15.80
C GLY A 42 2.03 -8.99 16.30
N SER A 43 2.94 -8.96 17.29
CA SER A 43 3.49 -7.72 17.86
C SER A 43 4.30 -6.91 16.84
N THR A 44 4.91 -7.57 15.84
CA THR A 44 5.69 -6.89 14.77
C THR A 44 4.83 -6.27 13.68
N GLY A 45 3.51 -6.51 13.65
CA GLY A 45 2.64 -6.09 12.56
C GLY A 45 2.67 -4.59 12.26
N SER A 46 2.65 -3.75 13.28
CA SER A 46 2.65 -2.29 13.12
C SER A 46 3.95 -1.76 12.53
N ILE A 47 5.11 -2.25 12.99
CA ILE A 47 6.42 -1.84 12.46
C ILE A 47 6.63 -2.39 11.04
N ASN A 48 6.14 -3.60 10.78
CA ASN A 48 6.16 -4.19 9.46
C ASN A 48 5.39 -3.31 8.47
N PHE A 49 4.17 -2.87 8.84
CA PHE A 49 3.38 -1.95 8.02
C PHE A 49 4.06 -0.59 7.84
N LEU A 50 4.70 -0.05 8.89
CA LEU A 50 5.43 1.21 8.81
C LEU A 50 6.60 1.12 7.81
N VAL A 51 7.46 0.10 7.94
CA VAL A 51 8.70 -0.03 7.14
C VAL A 51 8.40 -0.55 5.73
N LEU A 52 7.68 -1.66 5.61
CA LEU A 52 7.38 -2.22 4.29
C LEU A 52 6.35 -1.39 3.52
N GLY A 53 5.42 -0.72 4.20
CA GLY A 53 4.52 0.25 3.59
C GLY A 53 5.29 1.43 3.01
N PHE A 54 6.31 1.96 3.72
CA PHE A 54 7.21 2.98 3.19
C PHE A 54 7.91 2.48 1.91
N VAL A 55 8.49 1.28 1.94
CA VAL A 55 9.13 0.65 0.76
C VAL A 55 8.17 0.56 -0.41
N GLN A 56 6.97 0.05 -0.18
CA GLN A 56 5.94 -0.08 -1.21
C GLN A 56 5.51 1.26 -1.80
N GLY A 57 5.36 2.28 -0.94
CA GLY A 57 5.03 3.64 -1.37
C GLY A 57 6.13 4.26 -2.23
N VAL A 58 7.40 4.14 -1.82
CA VAL A 58 8.56 4.61 -2.59
C VAL A 58 8.63 3.92 -3.95
N CYS A 59 8.47 2.59 -4.00
CA CYS A 59 8.49 1.82 -5.23
C CYS A 59 7.36 2.22 -6.19
N THR A 60 6.15 2.41 -5.66
CA THR A 60 5.01 2.89 -6.45
C THR A 60 5.27 4.29 -7.00
N GLY A 61 5.88 5.17 -6.20
CA GLY A 61 6.26 6.52 -6.61
C GLY A 61 7.32 6.54 -7.72
N PHE A 62 8.32 5.66 -7.65
CA PHE A 62 9.35 5.55 -8.69
C PHE A 62 8.79 5.06 -10.02
N ALA A 63 7.71 4.30 -10.01
CA ALA A 63 7.04 3.82 -11.21
C ALA A 63 6.26 4.93 -11.95
N ILE A 64 5.88 6.03 -11.30
CA ILE A 64 5.09 7.12 -11.90
C ILE A 64 5.85 7.86 -13.02
N PRO A 65 7.09 8.35 -12.84
CA PRO A 65 7.85 8.97 -13.93
C PRO A 65 8.06 8.02 -15.12
N VAL A 66 8.25 6.72 -14.87
CA VAL A 66 8.34 5.70 -15.92
C VAL A 66 7.03 5.64 -16.71
N ALA A 67 5.87 5.61 -16.03
CA ALA A 67 4.55 5.62 -16.67
C ALA A 67 4.31 6.92 -17.49
N GLN A 68 4.78 8.07 -17.00
CA GLN A 68 4.68 9.34 -17.70
C GLN A 68 5.49 9.33 -19.00
N MET A 69 6.74 8.88 -18.95
CA MET A 69 7.60 8.81 -20.14
C MET A 69 7.11 7.75 -21.13
N PHE A 70 6.61 6.63 -20.67
CA PHE A 70 5.95 5.64 -21.52
C PHE A 70 4.74 6.24 -22.24
N GLY A 71 3.90 7.00 -21.53
CA GLY A 71 2.79 7.73 -22.10
C GLY A 71 3.19 8.78 -23.14
N ALA A 72 4.30 9.48 -22.89
CA ALA A 72 4.90 10.45 -23.80
C ALA A 72 5.58 9.80 -25.03
N LYS A 73 5.76 8.47 -25.02
CA LYS A 73 6.56 7.72 -26.01
C LYS A 73 8.03 8.12 -26.04
N ASP A 74 8.53 8.75 -24.99
CA ASP A 74 9.94 9.07 -24.81
C ASP A 74 10.66 7.89 -24.14
N LEU A 75 11.04 6.92 -24.97
CA LEU A 75 11.68 5.69 -24.50
C LEU A 75 13.09 5.94 -23.94
N HIS A 76 13.79 6.98 -24.41
CA HIS A 76 15.12 7.31 -23.90
C HIS A 76 15.04 7.82 -22.45
N SER A 77 14.21 8.82 -22.18
CA SER A 77 14.00 9.31 -20.82
C SER A 77 13.38 8.24 -19.91
N MET A 78 12.48 7.39 -20.43
CA MET A 78 11.92 6.28 -19.70
C MET A 78 13.02 5.32 -19.21
N ARG A 79 13.96 4.90 -20.09
CA ARG A 79 15.08 4.03 -19.72
C ARG A 79 16.03 4.70 -18.74
N LYS A 80 16.29 6.01 -18.86
CA LYS A 80 17.06 6.77 -17.86
C LYS A 80 16.37 6.77 -16.49
N TYR A 81 15.04 6.90 -16.41
CA TYR A 81 14.32 6.74 -15.14
C TYR A 81 14.48 5.32 -14.59
N VAL A 82 14.33 4.28 -15.42
CA VAL A 82 14.53 2.89 -14.99
C VAL A 82 15.96 2.66 -14.48
N GLY A 83 16.99 3.11 -15.22
CA GLY A 83 18.40 2.98 -14.81
C GLY A 83 18.71 3.71 -13.50
N ASN A 84 18.19 4.93 -13.32
CA ASN A 84 18.38 5.68 -12.07
C ASN A 84 17.53 5.12 -10.91
N THR A 85 16.40 4.47 -11.19
CA THR A 85 15.62 3.74 -10.18
C THR A 85 16.44 2.59 -9.57
N ILE A 86 17.29 1.90 -10.35
CA ILE A 86 18.17 0.85 -9.82
C ILE A 86 19.11 1.44 -8.75
N TRP A 87 19.81 2.54 -9.06
CA TRP A 87 20.73 3.18 -8.12
C TRP A 87 20.06 3.60 -6.83
N ILE A 88 18.97 4.34 -6.96
CA ILE A 88 18.28 4.87 -5.77
C ILE A 88 17.64 3.76 -4.94
N SER A 89 17.14 2.69 -5.58
CA SER A 89 16.60 1.53 -4.86
C SER A 89 17.66 0.77 -4.09
N VAL A 90 18.86 0.61 -4.65
CA VAL A 90 19.99 0.00 -3.92
C VAL A 90 20.38 0.85 -2.71
N ILE A 91 20.46 2.17 -2.87
CA ILE A 91 20.76 3.09 -1.76
C ILE A 91 19.72 2.98 -0.66
N PHE A 92 18.42 3.06 -1.01
CA PHE A 92 17.34 2.92 -0.02
C PHE A 92 17.33 1.54 0.64
N ALA A 93 17.53 0.47 -0.14
CA ALA A 93 17.56 -0.88 0.39
C ALA A 93 18.69 -1.05 1.41
N VAL A 94 19.91 -0.60 1.09
CA VAL A 94 21.07 -0.67 2.00
C VAL A 94 20.83 0.16 3.25
N VAL A 95 20.41 1.42 3.11
CA VAL A 95 20.19 2.33 4.24
C VAL A 95 19.08 1.82 5.16
N LEU A 96 17.94 1.40 4.59
CA LEU A 96 16.83 0.89 5.40
C LEU A 96 17.19 -0.45 6.07
N THR A 97 17.78 -1.39 5.33
CA THR A 97 18.21 -2.67 5.92
C THR A 97 19.21 -2.43 7.06
N ALA A 98 20.26 -1.63 6.83
CA ALA A 98 21.26 -1.36 7.86
C ALA A 98 20.63 -0.69 9.08
N SER A 99 19.81 0.37 8.88
CA SER A 99 19.20 1.09 10.01
C SER A 99 18.20 0.22 10.77
N THR A 100 17.34 -0.54 10.11
CA THR A 100 16.33 -1.38 10.78
C THR A 100 16.97 -2.59 11.47
N CYS A 101 17.97 -3.24 10.87
CA CYS A 101 18.69 -4.35 11.51
C CYS A 101 19.50 -3.88 12.71
N LEU A 102 20.22 -2.76 12.62
CA LEU A 102 21.00 -2.22 13.74
C LEU A 102 20.11 -1.75 14.90
N LEU A 103 18.94 -1.23 14.60
CA LEU A 103 18.00 -0.72 15.59
C LEU A 103 16.92 -1.75 15.98
N CYS A 104 16.98 -2.98 15.49
CA CYS A 104 15.92 -3.98 15.65
C CYS A 104 15.52 -4.17 17.14
N THR A 105 16.49 -4.40 18.02
CA THR A 105 16.26 -4.53 19.46
C THR A 105 15.65 -3.27 20.05
N ASN A 106 16.16 -2.09 19.69
CA ASN A 106 15.66 -0.81 20.19
C ASN A 106 14.21 -0.58 19.74
N ILE A 107 13.89 -0.90 18.48
CA ILE A 107 12.54 -0.77 17.92
C ILE A 107 11.55 -1.63 18.72
N LEU A 108 11.87 -2.90 18.97
CA LEU A 108 11.03 -3.79 19.76
C LEU A 108 10.86 -3.32 21.21
N THR A 109 11.94 -2.78 21.80
CA THR A 109 11.87 -2.19 23.13
C THR A 109 11.00 -0.93 23.18
N TRP A 110 11.10 -0.04 22.18
CA TRP A 110 10.24 1.15 22.08
C TRP A 110 8.76 0.82 21.83
N MET A 111 8.49 -0.37 21.31
CA MET A 111 7.13 -0.86 21.11
C MET A 111 6.56 -1.58 22.34
N ASP A 112 7.28 -1.62 23.44
CA ASP A 112 6.90 -2.38 24.67
C ASP A 112 6.54 -3.83 24.37
N THR A 113 7.34 -4.49 23.50
CA THR A 113 7.12 -5.91 23.16
C THR A 113 7.26 -6.76 24.39
N PRO A 114 6.28 -7.61 24.76
CA PRO A 114 6.32 -8.44 25.94
C PRO A 114 7.53 -9.36 25.98
N SER A 115 8.13 -9.54 27.16
CA SER A 115 9.36 -10.33 27.34
C SER A 115 9.20 -11.82 27.02
N ASP A 116 7.99 -12.34 27.12
CA ASP A 116 7.65 -13.75 26.86
C ASP A 116 7.62 -14.10 25.37
N CYS A 117 7.46 -13.11 24.48
CA CYS A 117 7.49 -13.31 23.03
C CYS A 117 8.53 -12.41 22.32
N PHE A 118 9.44 -11.77 23.08
CA PHE A 118 10.43 -10.83 22.51
C PHE A 118 11.40 -11.52 21.57
N GLN A 119 11.87 -12.72 21.90
CA GLN A 119 12.82 -13.45 21.06
C GLN A 119 12.18 -13.88 19.75
N GLU A 120 10.95 -14.37 19.76
CA GLU A 120 10.18 -14.75 18.58
C GLU A 120 9.90 -13.53 17.69
N ALA A 121 9.56 -12.39 18.29
CA ALA A 121 9.36 -11.14 17.58
C ALA A 121 10.67 -10.67 16.91
N TYR A 122 11.79 -10.75 17.63
CA TYR A 122 13.12 -10.40 17.10
C TYR A 122 13.52 -11.30 15.95
N ASP A 123 13.43 -12.60 16.13
CA ASP A 123 13.81 -13.61 15.13
C ASP A 123 12.99 -13.45 13.84
N TYR A 124 11.69 -13.16 13.97
CA TYR A 124 10.82 -12.90 12.83
C TYR A 124 11.19 -11.62 12.09
N ILE A 125 11.17 -10.48 12.81
CA ILE A 125 11.26 -9.17 12.17
C ILE A 125 12.68 -8.89 11.63
N PHE A 126 13.72 -9.41 12.28
CA PHE A 126 15.10 -9.26 11.84
C PHE A 126 15.32 -9.85 10.45
N VAL A 127 14.79 -11.05 10.19
CA VAL A 127 14.86 -11.68 8.85
C VAL A 127 14.05 -10.89 7.83
N ILE A 128 12.88 -10.37 8.20
CA ILE A 128 12.08 -9.49 7.32
C ILE A 128 12.87 -8.22 6.96
N PHE A 129 13.58 -7.62 7.93
CA PHE A 129 14.42 -6.45 7.66
C PHE A 129 15.62 -6.78 6.75
N LEU A 130 16.24 -7.94 6.92
CA LEU A 130 17.25 -8.44 5.97
C LEU A 130 16.66 -8.65 4.57
N GLY A 131 15.37 -8.96 4.47
CA GLY A 131 14.62 -9.13 3.22
C GLY A 131 14.23 -7.83 2.51
N ILE A 132 14.44 -6.64 3.10
CA ILE A 132 14.08 -5.35 2.49
C ILE A 132 14.63 -5.20 1.05
N PRO A 133 15.88 -5.56 0.72
CA PRO A 133 16.37 -5.49 -0.66
C PRO A 133 15.55 -6.34 -1.64
N VAL A 134 15.10 -7.50 -1.19
CA VAL A 134 14.25 -8.40 -1.98
C VAL A 134 12.86 -7.79 -2.19
N THR A 135 12.31 -7.18 -1.15
CA THR A 135 11.04 -6.45 -1.21
C THR A 135 11.12 -5.27 -2.19
N PHE A 136 12.23 -4.51 -2.19
CA PHE A 136 12.49 -3.49 -3.21
C PHE A 136 12.52 -4.09 -4.60
N LEU A 137 13.29 -5.16 -4.81
CA LEU A 137 13.45 -5.81 -6.12
C LEU A 137 12.08 -6.17 -6.73
N TYR A 138 11.25 -6.91 -5.99
CA TYR A 138 9.93 -7.30 -6.47
C TYR A 138 9.02 -6.11 -6.74
N ASN A 139 8.90 -5.17 -5.78
CA ASN A 139 7.98 -4.05 -5.90
C ASN A 139 8.36 -3.08 -7.02
N ILE A 140 9.65 -2.79 -7.19
CA ILE A 140 10.15 -1.94 -8.30
C ILE A 140 9.87 -2.58 -9.65
N LEU A 141 10.26 -3.84 -9.83
CA LEU A 141 10.10 -4.51 -11.12
C LEU A 141 8.63 -4.68 -11.47
N SER A 142 7.79 -5.09 -10.52
CA SER A 142 6.35 -5.18 -10.73
C SER A 142 5.73 -3.79 -11.01
N GLY A 143 6.21 -2.73 -10.37
CA GLY A 143 5.81 -1.35 -10.62
C GLY A 143 6.17 -0.87 -12.03
N ILE A 144 7.39 -1.14 -12.49
CA ILE A 144 7.86 -0.81 -13.85
C ILE A 144 7.05 -1.59 -14.90
N ILE A 145 6.84 -2.89 -14.73
CA ILE A 145 6.03 -3.71 -15.65
C ILE A 145 4.59 -3.16 -15.73
N ARG A 146 4.00 -2.79 -14.60
CA ARG A 146 2.67 -2.13 -14.57
C ARG A 146 2.69 -0.77 -15.26
N SER A 147 3.76 0.01 -15.15
CA SER A 147 3.89 1.34 -15.79
C SER A 147 3.79 1.29 -17.30
N VAL A 148 4.20 0.18 -17.93
CA VAL A 148 4.05 -0.03 -19.37
C VAL A 148 2.74 -0.72 -19.76
N GLY A 149 1.83 -0.91 -18.79
CA GLY A 149 0.46 -1.39 -19.04
C GLY A 149 0.22 -2.87 -18.76
N ASP A 150 1.23 -3.64 -18.35
CA ASP A 150 1.08 -5.05 -18.00
C ASP A 150 0.85 -5.24 -16.49
N SER A 151 -0.41 -5.37 -16.09
CA SER A 151 -0.78 -5.68 -14.70
C SER A 151 -0.95 -7.19 -14.44
N LYS A 152 -0.99 -8.02 -15.49
CA LYS A 152 -1.27 -9.46 -15.38
C LYS A 152 -0.03 -10.25 -14.99
N THR A 153 1.10 -9.95 -15.58
CA THR A 153 2.34 -10.71 -15.35
C THR A 153 2.82 -10.64 -13.90
N PRO A 154 2.87 -9.49 -13.23
CA PRO A 154 3.19 -9.44 -11.80
C PRO A 154 2.22 -10.25 -10.94
N LEU A 155 0.93 -10.33 -11.32
CA LEU A 155 -0.05 -11.18 -10.63
C LEU A 155 0.32 -12.66 -10.71
N TYR A 156 0.69 -13.17 -11.90
CA TYR A 156 1.05 -14.59 -12.05
C TYR A 156 2.27 -14.95 -11.20
N PHE A 157 3.26 -14.08 -11.14
CA PHE A 157 4.44 -14.30 -10.31
C PHE A 157 4.12 -14.19 -8.82
N LEU A 158 3.18 -13.33 -8.44
CA LEU A 158 2.72 -13.23 -7.06
C LEU A 158 1.96 -14.50 -6.63
N ILE A 159 1.08 -15.04 -7.48
CA ILE A 159 0.38 -16.30 -7.20
C ILE A 159 1.39 -17.43 -7.01
N LEU A 160 2.37 -17.55 -7.91
CA LEU A 160 3.43 -18.55 -7.80
C LEU A 160 4.22 -18.38 -6.50
N SER A 161 4.60 -17.15 -6.15
CA SER A 161 5.29 -16.82 -4.92
C SER A 161 4.46 -17.18 -3.68
N SER A 162 3.15 -16.91 -3.71
CA SER A 162 2.27 -17.23 -2.58
C SER A 162 2.16 -18.75 -2.35
N LEU A 163 2.06 -19.53 -3.41
CA LEU A 163 2.06 -21.00 -3.30
C LEU A 163 3.42 -21.53 -2.83
N LEU A 164 4.51 -20.96 -3.33
CA LEU A 164 5.86 -21.32 -2.90
C LEU A 164 6.09 -20.94 -1.42
N ASN A 165 5.60 -19.78 -0.98
CA ASN A 165 5.70 -19.34 0.41
C ASN A 165 5.05 -20.36 1.35
N ILE A 166 3.79 -20.77 1.10
CA ILE A 166 3.08 -21.77 1.91
C ILE A 166 3.87 -23.09 1.95
N GLY A 167 4.40 -23.55 0.82
CA GLY A 167 5.23 -24.76 0.77
C GLY A 167 6.52 -24.63 1.57
N LEU A 168 7.20 -23.48 1.47
CA LEU A 168 8.42 -23.20 2.21
C LEU A 168 8.17 -23.02 3.70
N ASP A 169 7.06 -22.41 4.12
CA ASP A 169 6.66 -22.29 5.53
C ASP A 169 6.58 -23.67 6.18
N LEU A 170 5.81 -24.56 5.56
CA LEU A 170 5.67 -25.94 6.06
C LEU A 170 7.01 -26.67 6.07
N PHE A 171 7.82 -26.54 5.03
CA PHE A 171 9.11 -27.18 4.94
C PHE A 171 10.10 -26.65 6.00
N MET A 172 10.23 -25.33 6.14
CA MET A 172 11.19 -24.72 7.06
C MET A 172 10.78 -24.87 8.52
N ILE A 173 9.48 -24.83 8.80
CA ILE A 173 8.96 -24.98 10.17
C ILE A 173 8.96 -26.47 10.59
N LEU A 174 8.41 -27.37 9.74
CA LEU A 174 8.19 -28.78 10.16
C LEU A 174 9.37 -29.70 9.87
N VAL A 175 10.12 -29.46 8.77
CA VAL A 175 11.24 -30.32 8.37
C VAL A 175 12.57 -29.80 8.91
N LEU A 176 12.83 -28.49 8.74
CA LEU A 176 14.07 -27.87 9.18
C LEU A 176 14.03 -27.40 10.64
N ASN A 177 12.87 -27.38 11.29
CA ASN A 177 12.65 -26.91 12.67
C ASN A 177 13.23 -25.51 12.94
N MET A 178 13.11 -24.60 11.97
CA MET A 178 13.66 -23.24 12.08
C MET A 178 12.80 -22.29 12.93
N GLY A 179 11.67 -22.76 13.47
CA GLY A 179 10.78 -21.92 14.25
C GLY A 179 10.23 -20.74 13.45
N VAL A 180 10.07 -19.59 14.11
CA VAL A 180 9.52 -18.36 13.51
C VAL A 180 10.40 -17.79 12.40
N MET A 181 11.74 -17.98 12.51
CA MET A 181 12.67 -17.60 11.45
C MET A 181 12.37 -18.31 10.13
N GLY A 182 11.85 -19.55 10.19
CA GLY A 182 11.45 -20.32 9.01
C GLY A 182 10.38 -19.59 8.19
N ALA A 183 9.33 -19.08 8.85
CA ALA A 183 8.26 -18.32 8.20
C ALA A 183 8.81 -17.03 7.54
N SER A 184 9.67 -16.30 8.23
CA SER A 184 10.29 -15.10 7.66
C SER A 184 11.16 -15.40 6.44
N TRP A 185 12.00 -16.43 6.50
CA TRP A 185 12.83 -16.84 5.36
C TRP A 185 11.98 -17.34 4.19
N ALA A 186 10.90 -18.08 4.46
CA ALA A 186 9.98 -18.52 3.42
C ALA A 186 9.37 -17.33 2.67
N THR A 187 8.99 -16.27 3.40
CA THR A 187 8.49 -15.02 2.82
C THR A 187 9.57 -14.32 1.98
N VAL A 188 10.79 -14.18 2.48
CA VAL A 188 11.88 -13.52 1.75
C VAL A 188 12.27 -14.31 0.49
N ILE A 189 12.40 -15.63 0.58
CA ILE A 189 12.79 -16.47 -0.56
C ILE A 189 11.69 -16.49 -1.63
N SER A 190 10.43 -16.61 -1.25
CA SER A 190 9.32 -16.59 -2.20
C SER A 190 9.21 -15.24 -2.93
N GLN A 191 9.42 -14.12 -2.23
CA GLN A 191 9.49 -12.80 -2.85
C GLN A 191 10.71 -12.65 -3.77
N LEU A 192 11.87 -13.22 -3.39
CA LEU A 192 13.07 -13.22 -4.25
C LEU A 192 12.80 -13.95 -5.58
N VAL A 193 12.17 -15.11 -5.51
CA VAL A 193 11.78 -15.87 -6.73
C VAL A 193 10.87 -15.01 -7.62
N SER A 194 9.85 -14.37 -7.05
CA SER A 194 8.99 -13.44 -7.80
C SER A 194 9.76 -12.27 -8.41
N GLY A 195 10.66 -11.65 -7.64
CA GLY A 195 11.49 -10.55 -8.11
C GLY A 195 12.41 -10.97 -9.28
N VAL A 196 13.05 -12.12 -9.16
CA VAL A 196 13.90 -12.68 -10.22
C VAL A 196 13.09 -13.02 -11.48
N LEU A 197 11.89 -13.61 -11.33
CA LEU A 197 11.00 -13.89 -12.46
C LEU A 197 10.52 -12.61 -13.14
N CYS A 198 10.18 -11.56 -12.38
CA CYS A 198 9.87 -10.25 -12.94
C CYS A 198 11.06 -9.68 -13.73
N LEU A 199 12.29 -9.81 -13.22
CA LEU A 199 13.50 -9.34 -13.89
C LEU A 199 13.74 -10.10 -15.21
N ILE A 200 13.69 -11.42 -15.18
CA ILE A 200 13.86 -12.26 -16.37
C ILE A 200 12.78 -11.93 -17.42
N TYR A 201 11.54 -11.78 -16.99
CA TYR A 201 10.45 -11.43 -17.88
C TYR A 201 10.67 -10.06 -18.51
N MET A 202 11.05 -9.05 -17.70
CA MET A 202 11.31 -7.69 -18.17
C MET A 202 12.40 -7.67 -19.24
N ILE A 203 13.52 -8.38 -19.00
CA ILE A 203 14.64 -8.44 -19.94
C ILE A 203 14.25 -9.18 -21.24
N LYS A 204 13.47 -10.27 -21.15
CA LYS A 204 13.14 -11.10 -22.33
C LYS A 204 11.98 -10.56 -23.14
N LYS A 205 11.02 -9.89 -22.53
CA LYS A 205 9.75 -9.52 -23.19
C LYS A 205 9.69 -8.07 -23.64
N PHE A 206 10.39 -7.17 -22.96
CA PHE A 206 10.34 -5.74 -23.24
C PHE A 206 11.66 -5.25 -23.86
N ASP A 207 11.77 -5.33 -25.19
CA ASP A 207 12.94 -4.76 -25.93
C ASP A 207 13.12 -3.28 -25.61
N ILE A 208 12.02 -2.57 -25.34
CA ILE A 208 12.02 -1.15 -24.92
C ILE A 208 12.72 -0.90 -23.57
N MET A 209 12.94 -1.94 -22.77
CA MET A 209 13.57 -1.88 -21.44
C MET A 209 15.05 -2.28 -21.46
N HIS A 210 15.64 -2.58 -22.63
CA HIS A 210 17.08 -2.83 -22.73
C HIS A 210 17.84 -1.52 -22.46
N LEU A 211 18.57 -1.51 -21.33
CA LEU A 211 19.32 -0.34 -20.88
C LEU A 211 20.70 -0.29 -21.52
N SER A 212 21.03 0.83 -22.15
CA SER A 212 22.38 1.15 -22.59
C SER A 212 23.27 1.62 -21.42
N ARG A 213 24.59 1.63 -21.61
CA ARG A 213 25.53 2.11 -20.57
C ARG A 213 25.28 3.57 -20.19
N ASP A 214 24.83 4.41 -21.13
CA ASP A 214 24.52 5.83 -20.87
C ASP A 214 23.23 5.99 -20.07
N GLU A 215 22.27 5.08 -20.20
CA GLU A 215 21.00 5.09 -19.48
C GLU A 215 21.15 4.57 -18.04
N LEU A 216 22.20 3.79 -17.77
CA LEU A 216 22.59 3.34 -16.44
C LEU A 216 23.43 4.37 -15.66
N ARG A 217 23.88 5.47 -16.30
CA ARG A 217 24.65 6.50 -15.60
C ARG A 217 23.80 7.17 -14.53
N PHE A 218 24.44 7.39 -13.37
CA PHE A 218 23.88 8.14 -12.28
C PHE A 218 23.64 9.60 -12.71
N ASP A 219 22.39 10.05 -12.68
CA ASP A 219 21.99 11.40 -13.07
C ASP A 219 21.16 12.05 -11.99
N LYS A 220 21.68 13.12 -11.41
CA LYS A 220 21.06 13.87 -10.30
C LYS A 220 19.66 14.40 -10.66
N TYR A 221 19.41 14.76 -11.91
CA TYR A 221 18.09 15.23 -12.34
C TYR A 221 17.04 14.15 -12.22
N TYR A 222 17.31 12.95 -12.77
CA TYR A 222 16.37 11.82 -12.73
C TYR A 222 16.16 11.32 -11.30
N ILE A 223 17.23 11.24 -10.51
CA ILE A 223 17.15 10.86 -9.09
C ILE A 223 16.34 11.87 -8.29
N GLY A 224 16.58 13.18 -8.47
CA GLY A 224 15.81 14.22 -7.81
C GLY A 224 14.30 14.14 -8.12
N ARG A 225 13.96 13.83 -9.37
CA ARG A 225 12.56 13.63 -9.78
C ARG A 225 11.95 12.36 -9.17
N LEU A 226 12.69 11.24 -9.16
CA LEU A 226 12.26 9.99 -8.51
C LEU A 226 12.04 10.20 -7.01
N CYS A 227 13.00 10.78 -6.30
CA CYS A 227 12.87 11.09 -4.88
C CYS A 227 11.71 12.04 -4.59
N GLY A 228 11.52 13.06 -5.45
CA GLY A 228 10.41 14.02 -5.32
C GLY A 228 9.01 13.41 -5.45
N VAL A 229 8.90 12.22 -6.04
CA VAL A 229 7.63 11.47 -6.13
C VAL A 229 7.61 10.33 -5.13
N GLY A 230 8.68 9.54 -5.04
CA GLY A 230 8.73 8.32 -4.25
C GLY A 230 8.73 8.56 -2.75
N ILE A 231 9.58 9.49 -2.25
CA ILE A 231 9.67 9.76 -0.81
C ILE A 231 8.31 10.23 -0.24
N PRO A 232 7.60 11.21 -0.84
CA PRO A 232 6.29 11.60 -0.35
C PRO A 232 5.28 10.45 -0.34
N MET A 233 5.32 9.55 -1.33
CA MET A 233 4.44 8.38 -1.35
C MET A 233 4.79 7.35 -0.28
N GLY A 234 6.08 7.12 -0.01
CA GLY A 234 6.51 6.28 1.10
C GLY A 234 6.10 6.85 2.46
N LEU A 235 6.36 8.14 2.69
CA LEU A 235 5.98 8.83 3.93
C LEU A 235 4.46 8.85 4.16
N GLN A 236 3.66 8.87 3.10
CA GLN A 236 2.20 8.76 3.20
C GLN A 236 1.77 7.47 3.92
N TYR A 237 2.37 6.31 3.57
CA TYR A 237 2.08 5.05 4.26
C TYR A 237 2.50 5.10 5.73
N SER A 238 3.67 5.70 6.02
CA SER A 238 4.14 5.88 7.40
C SER A 238 3.21 6.79 8.21
N ILE A 239 2.73 7.89 7.63
CA ILE A 239 1.78 8.80 8.28
C ILE A 239 0.46 8.10 8.56
N THR A 240 -0.03 7.28 7.61
CA THR A 240 -1.24 6.48 7.81
C THR A 240 -1.05 5.46 8.94
N ALA A 241 0.13 4.81 9.03
CA ALA A 241 0.47 3.89 10.12
C ALA A 241 0.43 4.60 11.49
N ILE A 242 1.04 5.78 11.60
CA ILE A 242 1.01 6.59 12.83
C ILE A 242 -0.43 6.93 13.22
N GLY A 243 -1.26 7.34 12.26
CA GLY A 243 -2.68 7.61 12.52
C GLY A 243 -3.45 6.40 13.05
N SER A 244 -3.12 5.19 12.55
CA SER A 244 -3.72 3.95 13.04
C SER A 244 -3.26 3.59 14.45
N ILE A 245 -2.00 3.84 14.79
CA ILE A 245 -1.45 3.64 16.14
C ILE A 245 -2.17 4.55 17.15
N LEU A 246 -2.43 5.82 16.81
CA LEU A 246 -3.16 6.75 17.69
C LEU A 246 -4.56 6.22 18.05
N ILE A 247 -5.29 5.69 17.07
CA ILE A 247 -6.60 5.07 17.32
C ILE A 247 -6.47 3.80 18.14
N GLN A 248 -5.49 2.94 17.82
CA GLN A 248 -5.25 1.71 18.59
C GLN A 248 -4.95 1.99 20.06
N THR A 249 -4.15 3.02 20.34
CA THR A 249 -3.85 3.46 21.72
C THR A 249 -5.13 3.90 22.44
N ALA A 250 -6.01 4.66 21.77
CA ALA A 250 -7.28 5.07 22.35
C ALA A 250 -8.21 3.87 22.61
N VAL A 251 -8.25 2.90 21.70
CA VAL A 251 -9.02 1.65 21.86
C VAL A 251 -8.51 0.81 23.03
N ASN A 252 -7.17 0.72 23.18
CA ASN A 252 -6.55 0.00 24.29
C ASN A 252 -7.00 0.55 25.66
N GLY A 253 -7.17 1.88 25.73
CA GLY A 253 -7.68 2.54 26.94
C GLY A 253 -9.13 2.20 27.30
N LEU A 254 -9.94 1.71 26.36
CA LEU A 254 -11.33 1.31 26.60
C LEU A 254 -11.46 -0.11 27.16
N GLY A 255 -10.44 -0.98 26.98
CA GLY A 255 -10.42 -2.34 27.50
C GLY A 255 -10.35 -3.44 26.44
N SER A 256 -10.07 -4.67 26.89
CA SER A 256 -9.77 -5.83 26.03
C SER A 256 -10.91 -6.23 25.09
N THR A 257 -12.17 -6.11 25.52
CA THR A 257 -13.35 -6.42 24.70
C THR A 257 -13.41 -5.52 23.45
N TYR A 258 -13.14 -4.23 23.60
CA TYR A 258 -13.11 -3.26 22.49
C TYR A 258 -11.92 -3.50 21.56
N VAL A 259 -10.77 -3.85 22.13
CA VAL A 259 -9.56 -4.22 21.36
C VAL A 259 -9.85 -5.44 20.49
N ALA A 260 -10.44 -6.49 21.06
CA ALA A 260 -10.82 -7.69 20.33
C ALA A 260 -11.82 -7.40 19.20
N ALA A 261 -12.84 -6.58 19.48
CA ALA A 261 -13.84 -6.18 18.51
C ALA A 261 -13.24 -5.40 17.33
N VAL A 262 -12.42 -4.38 17.60
CA VAL A 262 -11.75 -3.57 16.56
C VAL A 262 -10.76 -4.41 15.76
N THR A 263 -10.04 -5.32 16.41
CA THR A 263 -9.09 -6.21 15.73
C THR A 263 -9.81 -7.14 14.75
N ALA A 264 -10.88 -7.81 15.17
CA ALA A 264 -11.69 -8.66 14.29
C ALA A 264 -12.29 -7.86 13.12
N ALA A 265 -12.89 -6.70 13.42
CA ALA A 265 -13.46 -5.80 12.41
C ALA A 265 -12.40 -5.29 11.43
N SER A 266 -11.18 -4.99 11.89
CA SER A 266 -10.09 -4.50 11.05
C SER A 266 -9.64 -5.56 10.03
N LYS A 267 -9.64 -6.84 10.37
CA LYS A 267 -9.34 -7.94 9.43
C LYS A 267 -10.38 -8.01 8.31
N VAL A 268 -11.65 -7.87 8.64
CA VAL A 268 -12.75 -7.81 7.66
C VAL A 268 -12.61 -6.56 6.78
N SER A 269 -12.39 -5.39 7.40
CA SER A 269 -12.19 -4.12 6.68
C SER A 269 -11.02 -4.19 5.72
N GLN A 270 -9.90 -4.80 6.09
CA GLN A 270 -8.71 -4.93 5.25
C GLN A 270 -9.01 -5.65 3.93
N LEU A 271 -9.79 -6.73 3.98
CA LEU A 271 -10.23 -7.44 2.77
C LEU A 271 -11.16 -6.60 1.90
N LEU A 272 -12.12 -5.90 2.53
CA LEU A 272 -13.09 -5.06 1.81
C LEU A 272 -12.48 -3.76 1.28
N CYS A 273 -11.35 -3.30 1.80
CA CYS A 273 -10.65 -2.10 1.31
C CYS A 273 -9.71 -2.38 0.13
N CYS A 274 -9.27 -3.62 -0.10
CA CYS A 274 -8.39 -3.96 -1.23
C CYS A 274 -8.83 -3.42 -2.59
N PRO A 275 -10.13 -3.42 -2.98
CA PRO A 275 -10.54 -2.84 -4.25
C PRO A 275 -10.31 -1.33 -4.35
N PHE A 276 -10.43 -0.58 -3.26
CA PHE A 276 -10.14 0.86 -3.26
C PHE A 276 -8.65 1.12 -3.48
N ASP A 277 -7.77 0.32 -2.88
CA ASP A 277 -6.31 0.41 -3.06
C ASP A 277 -5.92 0.03 -4.50
N ALA A 278 -6.57 -0.98 -5.08
CA ALA A 278 -6.39 -1.36 -6.48
C ALA A 278 -6.85 -0.26 -7.44
N MET A 279 -7.98 0.42 -7.15
CA MET A 279 -8.45 1.59 -7.89
C MET A 279 -7.44 2.73 -7.80
N GLY A 280 -6.92 3.02 -6.61
CA GLY A 280 -5.89 4.04 -6.40
C GLY A 280 -4.65 3.77 -7.24
N SER A 281 -4.04 2.59 -7.10
CA SER A 281 -2.85 2.19 -7.86
C SER A 281 -3.07 2.22 -9.38
N THR A 282 -4.27 1.83 -9.83
CA THR A 282 -4.68 1.94 -11.24
C THR A 282 -4.71 3.39 -11.69
N MET A 283 -5.26 4.29 -10.87
CA MET A 283 -5.36 5.70 -11.21
C MET A 283 -4.02 6.43 -11.20
N ALA A 284 -3.05 6.01 -10.39
CA ALA A 284 -1.68 6.51 -10.46
C ALA A 284 -1.04 6.22 -11.83
N THR A 285 -1.10 4.96 -12.28
CA THR A 285 -0.56 4.55 -13.59
C THR A 285 -1.33 5.20 -14.74
N TYR A 286 -2.67 5.18 -14.68
CA TYR A 286 -3.54 5.79 -15.70
C TYR A 286 -3.30 7.29 -15.81
N GLY A 287 -3.20 8.00 -14.69
CA GLY A 287 -2.89 9.41 -14.62
C GLY A 287 -1.53 9.71 -15.24
N GLY A 288 -0.49 8.98 -14.83
CA GLY A 288 0.86 9.13 -15.35
C GLY A 288 0.93 8.97 -16.87
N GLN A 289 0.40 7.87 -17.40
CA GLN A 289 0.39 7.63 -18.86
C GLN A 289 -0.38 8.68 -19.66
N ASN A 290 -1.55 9.11 -19.19
CA ASN A 290 -2.35 10.11 -19.92
C ASN A 290 -1.77 11.52 -19.84
N ILE A 291 -1.14 11.89 -18.72
CA ILE A 291 -0.40 13.15 -18.59
C ILE A 291 0.82 13.14 -19.50
N GLY A 292 1.61 12.05 -19.49
CA GLY A 292 2.73 11.92 -20.42
C GLY A 292 2.32 12.01 -21.87
N ALA A 293 1.18 11.45 -22.23
CA ALA A 293 0.61 11.50 -23.58
C ALA A 293 -0.04 12.87 -23.94
N GLY A 294 -0.04 13.87 -23.06
CA GLY A 294 -0.70 15.16 -23.26
C GLY A 294 -2.24 15.10 -23.25
N LYS A 295 -2.84 13.96 -22.87
CA LYS A 295 -4.30 13.72 -22.98
C LYS A 295 -5.05 14.03 -21.69
N ILE A 296 -4.99 15.29 -21.25
CA ILE A 296 -5.54 15.72 -19.95
C ILE A 296 -7.06 15.49 -19.82
N GLU A 297 -7.83 15.57 -20.91
CA GLU A 297 -9.27 15.31 -20.88
C GLU A 297 -9.59 13.84 -20.56
N ARG A 298 -8.68 12.91 -20.87
CA ARG A 298 -8.81 11.52 -20.47
C ARG A 298 -8.66 11.35 -18.97
N VAL A 299 -7.81 12.14 -18.32
CA VAL A 299 -7.64 12.14 -16.85
C VAL A 299 -8.97 12.42 -16.16
N LYS A 300 -9.70 13.46 -16.59
CA LYS A 300 -11.03 13.80 -16.08
C LYS A 300 -12.05 12.68 -16.31
N LYS A 301 -12.08 12.14 -17.54
CA LYS A 301 -12.98 11.00 -17.86
C LYS A 301 -12.65 9.73 -17.07
N GLY A 302 -11.36 9.47 -16.86
CA GLY A 302 -10.88 8.35 -16.05
C GLY A 302 -11.27 8.50 -14.58
N LEU A 303 -11.11 9.70 -14.01
CA LEU A 303 -11.58 10.01 -12.66
C LEU A 303 -13.07 9.72 -12.51
N ALA A 304 -13.92 10.26 -13.38
CA ALA A 304 -15.36 10.03 -13.32
C ALA A 304 -15.73 8.54 -13.44
N ALA A 305 -15.07 7.81 -14.36
CA ALA A 305 -15.31 6.39 -14.55
C ALA A 305 -14.87 5.55 -13.34
N CYS A 306 -13.71 5.84 -12.75
CA CYS A 306 -13.21 5.12 -11.59
C CYS A 306 -14.00 5.48 -10.33
N SER A 307 -14.41 6.74 -10.16
CA SER A 307 -15.27 7.19 -9.07
C SER A 307 -16.64 6.51 -9.09
N LEU A 308 -17.22 6.33 -10.28
CA LEU A 308 -18.47 5.56 -10.43
C LEU A 308 -18.29 4.10 -10.01
N LEU A 309 -17.19 3.45 -10.44
CA LEU A 309 -16.87 2.08 -10.00
C LEU A 309 -16.66 2.01 -8.49
N GLY A 310 -15.94 2.98 -7.93
CA GLY A 310 -15.71 3.08 -6.48
C GLY A 310 -17.01 3.26 -5.70
N ALA A 311 -17.93 4.11 -6.16
CA ALA A 311 -19.22 4.32 -5.54
C ALA A 311 -20.12 3.06 -5.60
N VAL A 312 -20.15 2.38 -6.75
CA VAL A 312 -20.89 1.12 -6.89
C VAL A 312 -20.32 0.05 -5.95
N TYR A 313 -18.99 -0.11 -5.92
CA TYR A 313 -18.36 -1.05 -5.01
C TYR A 313 -18.57 -0.68 -3.54
N ALA A 314 -18.52 0.61 -3.17
CA ALA A 314 -18.79 1.08 -1.82
C ALA A 314 -20.18 0.66 -1.32
N VAL A 315 -21.20 0.79 -2.18
CA VAL A 315 -22.56 0.32 -1.86
C VAL A 315 -22.60 -1.20 -1.69
N ILE A 316 -21.96 -1.95 -2.61
CA ILE A 316 -21.88 -3.42 -2.52
C ILE A 316 -21.16 -3.84 -1.23
N GLY A 317 -20.01 -3.25 -0.94
CA GLY A 317 -19.22 -3.53 0.26
C GLY A 317 -19.99 -3.23 1.55
N PHE A 318 -20.74 -2.12 1.57
CA PHE A 318 -21.61 -1.79 2.70
C PHE A 318 -22.74 -2.82 2.87
N LEU A 319 -23.39 -3.25 1.80
CA LEU A 319 -24.39 -4.31 1.85
C LEU A 319 -23.82 -5.64 2.35
N ILE A 320 -22.61 -6.00 1.91
CA ILE A 320 -21.90 -7.18 2.42
C ILE A 320 -21.67 -7.07 3.93
N ILE A 321 -21.25 -5.90 4.43
CA ILE A 321 -21.06 -5.67 5.87
C ILE A 321 -22.38 -5.83 6.63
N LEU A 322 -23.48 -5.27 6.12
CA LEU A 322 -24.78 -5.34 6.79
C LEU A 322 -25.26 -6.80 6.93
N VAL A 323 -25.07 -7.63 5.90
CA VAL A 323 -25.60 -8.99 5.86
C VAL A 323 -24.63 -10.01 6.46
N LEU A 324 -23.32 -9.88 6.15
CA LEU A 324 -22.32 -10.89 6.46
C LEU A 324 -21.24 -10.41 7.45
N GLY A 325 -21.18 -9.13 7.78
CA GLY A 325 -20.11 -8.55 8.60
C GLY A 325 -19.91 -9.28 9.93
N ARG A 326 -20.99 -9.56 10.65
CA ARG A 326 -20.95 -10.30 11.91
C ARG A 326 -20.46 -11.73 11.73
N ASN A 327 -20.94 -12.44 10.70
CA ASN A 327 -20.55 -13.84 10.44
C ASN A 327 -19.07 -13.95 10.01
N ILE A 328 -18.59 -12.99 9.23
CA ILE A 328 -17.19 -12.94 8.83
C ILE A 328 -16.30 -12.59 10.03
N SER A 329 -16.73 -11.67 10.91
CA SER A 329 -16.00 -11.32 12.12
C SER A 329 -15.88 -12.50 13.08
N MET A 330 -16.87 -13.40 13.10
CA MET A 330 -16.84 -14.63 13.92
C MET A 330 -15.65 -15.54 13.58
N LEU A 331 -15.13 -15.49 12.35
CA LEU A 331 -13.93 -16.26 11.96
C LEU A 331 -12.65 -15.81 12.68
N PHE A 332 -12.66 -14.60 13.26
CA PHE A 332 -11.51 -13.97 13.90
C PHE A 332 -11.67 -13.81 15.43
N VAL A 333 -12.77 -14.28 16.01
CA VAL A 333 -13.04 -14.23 17.45
C VAL A 333 -13.05 -15.64 18.04
N ASN A 334 -12.19 -15.88 19.03
CA ASN A 334 -12.11 -17.14 19.76
C ASN A 334 -12.70 -16.99 21.16
N ASP A 335 -13.23 -18.06 21.75
CA ASP A 335 -13.82 -18.10 23.09
C ASP A 335 -12.86 -17.72 24.23
N THR A 336 -11.56 -17.62 23.95
CA THR A 336 -10.50 -17.33 24.93
C THR A 336 -10.32 -15.83 25.22
N ASN A 337 -11.06 -14.94 24.57
CA ASN A 337 -10.83 -13.48 24.63
C ASN A 337 -11.47 -12.77 25.86
N GLY A 338 -11.83 -13.49 26.93
CA GLY A 338 -12.19 -12.90 28.23
C GLY A 338 -13.49 -12.07 28.31
N GLY A 339 -14.24 -11.95 27.21
CA GLY A 339 -15.53 -11.26 27.11
C GLY A 339 -16.60 -12.15 26.50
N SER A 340 -17.87 -11.72 26.57
CA SER A 340 -18.92 -12.41 25.83
C SER A 340 -18.65 -12.30 24.32
N VAL A 341 -18.46 -13.43 23.63
CA VAL A 341 -18.27 -13.47 22.16
C VAL A 341 -19.35 -12.68 21.45
N THR A 342 -20.58 -12.74 21.94
CA THR A 342 -21.72 -11.97 21.38
C THR A 342 -21.48 -10.46 21.45
N GLU A 343 -20.98 -9.95 22.58
CA GLU A 343 -20.68 -8.53 22.77
C GLU A 343 -19.56 -8.07 21.85
N ILE A 344 -18.48 -8.86 21.74
CA ILE A 344 -17.37 -8.57 20.80
C ILE A 344 -17.86 -8.48 19.36
N LEU A 345 -18.73 -9.41 18.94
CA LEU A 345 -19.29 -9.44 17.61
C LEU A 345 -20.24 -8.26 17.33
N ASP A 346 -21.01 -7.84 18.32
CA ASP A 346 -21.93 -6.69 18.21
C ASP A 346 -21.14 -5.39 18.08
N LEU A 347 -20.07 -5.21 18.87
CA LEU A 347 -19.16 -4.08 18.76
C LEU A 347 -18.39 -4.08 17.42
N ALA A 348 -17.93 -5.25 16.98
CA ALA A 348 -17.28 -5.39 15.68
C ALA A 348 -18.22 -5.02 14.53
N GLN A 349 -19.48 -5.49 14.59
CA GLN A 349 -20.50 -5.13 13.61
C GLN A 349 -20.80 -3.63 13.61
N GLN A 350 -20.91 -3.00 14.79
CA GLN A 350 -21.10 -1.56 14.91
C GLN A 350 -19.96 -0.79 14.25
N PHE A 351 -18.70 -1.17 14.53
CA PHE A 351 -17.52 -0.56 13.92
C PHE A 351 -17.53 -0.70 12.40
N LEU A 352 -17.83 -1.91 11.89
CA LEU A 352 -17.90 -2.19 10.45
C LEU A 352 -18.99 -1.40 9.76
N VAL A 353 -20.19 -1.30 10.34
CA VAL A 353 -21.32 -0.56 9.76
C VAL A 353 -21.01 0.94 9.70
N CYS A 354 -20.44 1.51 10.77
CA CYS A 354 -20.04 2.91 10.78
C CYS A 354 -18.98 3.20 9.71
N ASN A 355 -17.95 2.36 9.58
CA ASN A 355 -16.92 2.53 8.54
C ASN A 355 -17.49 2.30 7.14
N GLY A 356 -18.28 1.25 6.94
CA GLY A 356 -18.87 0.88 5.65
C GLY A 356 -19.79 1.94 5.07
N ALA A 357 -20.56 2.64 5.92
CA ALA A 357 -21.40 3.76 5.51
C ALA A 357 -20.62 4.91 4.86
N PHE A 358 -19.30 5.00 5.13
CA PHE A 358 -18.40 6.03 4.59
C PHE A 358 -17.39 5.47 3.57
N TYR A 359 -17.66 4.33 2.95
CA TYR A 359 -16.79 3.77 1.90
C TYR A 359 -16.76 4.61 0.62
N ILE A 360 -17.76 5.46 0.36
CA ILE A 360 -17.72 6.42 -0.75
C ILE A 360 -16.61 7.45 -0.55
N PRO A 361 -16.51 8.18 0.59
CA PRO A 361 -15.30 8.98 0.89
C PRO A 361 -14.00 8.21 0.79
N LEU A 362 -13.90 7.00 1.33
CA LEU A 362 -12.69 6.18 1.21
C LEU A 362 -12.31 5.92 -0.25
N ALA A 363 -13.29 5.62 -1.11
CA ALA A 363 -13.06 5.45 -2.54
C ALA A 363 -12.45 6.71 -3.16
N PHE A 364 -13.00 7.91 -2.83
CA PHE A 364 -12.49 9.16 -3.34
C PHE A 364 -11.08 9.47 -2.82
N VAL A 365 -10.83 9.28 -1.53
CA VAL A 365 -9.46 9.45 -0.97
C VAL A 365 -8.45 8.66 -1.79
N ASN A 366 -8.69 7.37 -2.05
CA ASN A 366 -7.76 6.54 -2.82
C ASN A 366 -7.67 6.98 -4.28
N ILE A 367 -8.81 7.11 -4.97
CA ILE A 367 -8.85 7.41 -6.41
C ILE A 367 -8.23 8.78 -6.71
N VAL A 368 -8.64 9.83 -5.98
CA VAL A 368 -8.21 11.21 -6.25
C VAL A 368 -6.77 11.43 -5.85
N ARG A 369 -6.35 10.95 -4.68
CA ARG A 369 -4.98 11.08 -4.19
C ARG A 369 -3.97 10.45 -5.13
N PHE A 370 -4.16 9.18 -5.49
CA PHE A 370 -3.25 8.48 -6.39
C PHE A 370 -3.27 9.06 -7.81
N LEU A 371 -4.41 9.60 -8.27
CA LEU A 371 -4.47 10.30 -9.53
C LEU A 371 -3.62 11.59 -9.51
N ILE A 372 -3.72 12.39 -8.44
CA ILE A 372 -2.89 13.59 -8.26
C ILE A 372 -1.40 13.22 -8.24
N GLN A 373 -1.05 12.12 -7.57
CA GLN A 373 0.32 11.59 -7.57
C GLN A 373 0.77 11.16 -8.96
N GLY A 374 -0.08 10.45 -9.71
CA GLY A 374 0.15 10.08 -11.10
C GLY A 374 0.35 11.28 -12.03
N MET A 375 -0.32 12.40 -11.74
CA MET A 375 -0.11 13.69 -12.44
C MET A 375 1.25 14.34 -12.10
N GLY A 376 2.01 13.84 -11.10
CA GLY A 376 3.32 14.34 -10.69
C GLY A 376 3.29 15.31 -9.51
N PHE A 377 2.18 15.43 -8.78
CA PHE A 377 2.03 16.33 -7.62
C PHE A 377 2.07 15.58 -6.27
N SER A 378 2.90 14.54 -6.16
CA SER A 378 3.00 13.71 -4.96
C SER A 378 3.41 14.49 -3.71
N GLN A 379 4.27 15.51 -3.87
CA GLN A 379 4.74 16.37 -2.77
C GLN A 379 3.61 17.14 -2.07
N ILE A 380 2.54 17.46 -2.79
CA ILE A 380 1.38 18.14 -2.19
C ILE A 380 0.35 17.11 -1.73
N ALA A 381 0.19 16.02 -2.46
CA ALA A 381 -0.77 14.97 -2.13
C ALA A 381 -0.51 14.29 -0.76
N ILE A 382 0.74 14.31 -0.25
CA ILE A 382 1.09 13.78 1.07
C ILE A 382 0.31 14.46 2.19
N PHE A 383 -0.04 15.73 2.06
CA PHE A 383 -0.80 16.47 3.08
C PHE A 383 -2.20 15.86 3.32
N ALA A 384 -2.77 15.14 2.37
CA ALA A 384 -4.00 14.39 2.62
C ALA A 384 -3.82 13.36 3.75
N GLY A 385 -2.67 12.65 3.78
CA GLY A 385 -2.33 11.75 4.90
C GLY A 385 -2.15 12.50 6.23
N VAL A 386 -1.59 13.71 6.20
CA VAL A 386 -1.47 14.56 7.40
C VAL A 386 -2.85 14.96 7.91
N PHE A 387 -3.78 15.34 7.03
CA PHE A 387 -5.17 15.64 7.43
C PHE A 387 -5.88 14.41 8.00
N GLU A 388 -5.67 13.22 7.41
CA GLU A 388 -6.17 11.97 7.99
C GLU A 388 -5.62 11.73 9.40
N MET A 389 -4.31 11.89 9.58
CA MET A 389 -3.66 11.69 10.88
C MET A 389 -4.17 12.70 11.92
N ILE A 390 -4.32 13.98 11.56
CA ILE A 390 -4.87 15.02 12.44
C ILE A 390 -6.30 14.66 12.84
N ALA A 391 -7.14 14.26 11.89
CA ALA A 391 -8.53 13.90 12.18
C ALA A 391 -8.61 12.69 13.14
N ARG A 392 -7.79 11.63 12.89
CA ARG A 392 -7.70 10.49 13.81
C ARG A 392 -7.20 10.90 15.20
N GLY A 393 -6.18 11.76 15.26
CA GLY A 393 -5.64 12.27 16.52
C GLY A 393 -6.68 13.08 17.31
N LEU A 394 -7.44 13.96 16.64
CA LEU A 394 -8.53 14.73 17.28
C LEU A 394 -9.63 13.80 17.82
N VAL A 395 -10.03 12.80 17.05
CA VAL A 395 -11.02 11.81 17.52
C VAL A 395 -10.47 11.02 18.71
N ALA A 396 -9.23 10.51 18.61
CA ALA A 396 -8.62 9.71 19.67
C ALA A 396 -8.45 10.46 20.98
N LEU A 397 -7.98 11.71 20.92
CA LEU A 397 -7.62 12.50 22.10
C LEU A 397 -8.78 13.32 22.66
N ALA A 398 -9.69 13.84 21.83
CA ALA A 398 -10.75 14.73 22.26
C ALA A 398 -12.13 14.04 22.33
N LEU A 399 -12.46 13.14 21.41
CA LEU A 399 -13.80 12.57 21.34
C LEU A 399 -13.91 11.21 22.03
N VAL A 400 -12.90 10.37 22.00
CA VAL A 400 -12.93 9.06 22.66
C VAL A 400 -13.10 9.18 24.18
N PRO A 401 -12.46 10.12 24.90
CA PRO A 401 -12.69 10.29 26.34
C PRO A 401 -14.13 10.67 26.69
N VAL A 402 -14.88 11.30 25.77
CA VAL A 402 -16.26 11.78 26.00
C VAL A 402 -17.30 10.76 25.51
N PHE A 403 -17.12 10.21 24.32
CA PHE A 403 -18.10 9.36 23.63
C PHE A 403 -17.71 7.87 23.58
N GLY A 404 -16.54 7.51 24.14
CA GLY A 404 -16.06 6.12 24.20
C GLY A 404 -15.97 5.47 22.82
N PHE A 405 -16.42 4.23 22.73
CA PHE A 405 -16.33 3.41 21.51
C PHE A 405 -17.07 4.00 20.30
N ASN A 406 -18.15 4.74 20.53
CA ASN A 406 -18.86 5.40 19.43
C ASN A 406 -17.95 6.37 18.67
N ALA A 407 -17.09 7.11 19.38
CA ALA A 407 -16.11 7.98 18.71
C ALA A 407 -15.07 7.18 17.90
N VAL A 408 -14.60 6.04 18.42
CA VAL A 408 -13.67 5.14 17.70
C VAL A 408 -14.28 4.70 16.35
N CYS A 409 -15.57 4.36 16.31
CA CYS A 409 -16.27 3.96 15.09
C CYS A 409 -16.23 5.04 13.99
N PHE A 410 -16.17 6.31 14.35
CA PHE A 410 -16.14 7.44 13.41
C PHE A 410 -14.74 7.99 13.13
N ALA A 411 -13.68 7.42 13.70
CA ALA A 411 -12.33 7.90 13.52
C ALA A 411 -11.85 7.81 12.06
N ASN A 412 -12.06 6.68 11.41
CA ASN A 412 -11.74 6.51 9.99
C ASN A 412 -12.67 7.33 9.07
N PRO A 413 -14.00 7.31 9.23
CA PRO A 413 -14.90 8.20 8.49
C PRO A 413 -14.51 9.67 8.55
N ALA A 414 -14.19 10.21 9.73
CA ALA A 414 -13.74 11.58 9.88
C ALA A 414 -12.43 11.83 9.11
N ALA A 415 -11.46 10.91 9.20
CA ALA A 415 -10.19 11.02 8.48
C ALA A 415 -10.40 11.09 6.97
N TRP A 416 -11.26 10.24 6.41
CA TRP A 416 -11.54 10.22 4.97
C TRP A 416 -12.22 11.50 4.50
N ILE A 417 -13.20 12.02 5.25
CA ILE A 417 -13.87 13.29 4.92
C ILE A 417 -12.86 14.45 4.96
N PHE A 418 -12.01 14.53 5.98
CA PHE A 418 -10.99 15.58 6.08
C PHE A 418 -10.00 15.52 4.91
N ALA A 419 -9.56 14.33 4.52
CA ALA A 419 -8.70 14.16 3.35
C ALA A 419 -9.39 14.59 2.06
N ASP A 420 -10.66 14.22 1.85
CA ASP A 420 -11.43 14.58 0.67
C ASP A 420 -11.66 16.09 0.56
N CYS A 421 -11.93 16.78 1.67
CA CYS A 421 -12.04 18.24 1.71
C CYS A 421 -10.77 18.93 1.18
N PHE A 422 -9.60 18.34 1.35
CA PHE A 422 -8.34 18.82 0.80
C PHE A 422 -8.11 18.35 -0.64
N LEU A 423 -8.37 17.07 -0.94
CA LEU A 423 -8.03 16.44 -2.21
C LEU A 423 -8.84 16.98 -3.39
N PHE A 424 -10.14 17.26 -3.21
CA PHE A 424 -10.96 17.79 -4.31
C PHE A 424 -10.50 19.16 -4.80
N PRO A 425 -10.32 20.18 -3.95
CA PRO A 425 -9.76 21.46 -4.37
C PRO A 425 -8.37 21.31 -5.01
N LEU A 426 -7.53 20.47 -4.42
CA LEU A 426 -6.19 20.20 -4.93
C LEU A 426 -6.24 19.58 -6.34
N PHE A 427 -7.12 18.62 -6.59
CA PHE A 427 -7.28 18.01 -7.91
C PHE A 427 -7.66 19.06 -8.97
N PHE A 428 -8.63 19.92 -8.68
CA PHE A 428 -9.04 20.96 -9.62
C PHE A 428 -7.91 21.96 -9.89
N TRP A 429 -7.12 22.30 -8.89
CA TRP A 429 -5.96 23.16 -9.05
C TRP A 429 -4.88 22.49 -9.93
N CYS A 430 -4.51 21.24 -9.64
CA CYS A 430 -3.55 20.46 -10.43
C CYS A 430 -4.01 20.32 -11.89
N TYR A 431 -5.28 19.97 -12.08
CA TYR A 431 -5.87 19.81 -13.41
C TYR A 431 -5.81 21.11 -14.22
N ARG A 432 -6.19 22.26 -13.63
CA ARG A 432 -6.12 23.58 -14.29
C ARG A 432 -4.67 23.96 -14.60
N LYS A 433 -3.74 23.71 -13.70
CA LYS A 433 -2.31 23.98 -13.89
C LYS A 433 -1.76 23.19 -15.08
N MET A 434 -2.02 21.90 -15.15
CA MET A 434 -1.59 21.04 -16.24
C MET A 434 -2.23 21.45 -17.57
N LYS A 435 -3.53 21.74 -17.58
CA LYS A 435 -4.24 22.18 -18.79
C LYS A 435 -3.61 23.44 -19.37
N ARG A 436 -3.27 24.43 -18.54
CA ARG A 436 -2.57 25.67 -18.98
C ARG A 436 -1.17 25.38 -19.52
N GLN A 437 -0.44 24.42 -18.94
CA GLN A 437 0.89 24.03 -19.42
C GLN A 437 0.83 23.42 -20.82
N PHE A 438 -0.12 22.52 -21.07
CA PHE A 438 -0.30 21.91 -22.39
C PHE A 438 -0.73 22.95 -23.44
N GLN A 439 -1.67 23.83 -23.12
CA GLN A 439 -2.10 24.91 -24.05
C GLN A 439 -0.92 25.82 -24.47
N ARG A 440 -0.08 26.23 -23.52
CA ARG A 440 1.11 27.03 -23.81
C ARG A 440 2.15 26.30 -24.67
N HIS A 441 2.24 24.97 -24.50
CA HIS A 441 3.14 24.15 -25.33
C HIS A 441 2.64 24.07 -26.77
N ASP A 442 1.33 23.85 -26.94
CA ASP A 442 0.69 23.82 -28.27
C ASP A 442 0.77 25.15 -28.98
N GLU A 443 0.54 26.26 -28.27
CA GLU A 443 0.69 27.64 -28.82
C GLU A 443 2.13 27.92 -29.29
N LYS A 444 3.16 27.48 -28.55
CA LYS A 444 4.56 27.65 -28.96
C LYS A 444 4.96 26.78 -30.17
N GLN A 445 4.31 25.64 -30.37
CA GLN A 445 4.54 24.80 -31.54
C GLN A 445 3.82 25.32 -32.80
N LEU A 446 2.71 26.03 -32.62
CA LEU A 446 1.93 26.64 -33.71
C LEU A 446 2.43 28.01 -34.15
N SER A 447 3.27 28.70 -33.35
CA SER A 447 3.99 29.90 -33.70
C SER A 447 5.45 29.55 -34.02
N PRO A 448 5.78 29.08 -35.22
CA PRO A 448 7.18 29.01 -35.65
C PRO A 448 7.72 30.44 -35.70
N GLU A 449 8.86 30.65 -35.07
CA GLU A 449 9.58 31.91 -35.03
C GLU A 449 9.65 32.55 -36.42
N THR A 450 8.87 33.59 -36.61
CA THR A 450 9.21 34.64 -37.54
C THR A 450 10.32 35.48 -36.91
N SER A 451 11.55 34.92 -36.89
CA SER A 451 12.77 35.65 -36.65
C SER A 451 13.61 35.55 -37.92
N VAL A 452 13.45 36.57 -38.75
CA VAL A 452 14.43 36.98 -39.74
C VAL A 452 15.60 37.62 -39.00
#